data_aadbdc08af51214d75ced26c497d656d
#
_entry.id   aadbdc08af51214d75ced26c497d656d
#
_cell.length_a   1.000
_cell.length_b   1.000
_cell.length_c   1.000
_cell.angle_alpha   90.00
_cell.angle_beta   90.00
_cell.angle_gamma   90.00
#
_symmetry.space_group_name_H-M   'P 1'
#
loop_
_entity.id
_entity.type
_entity.pdbx_description
1 polymer ?
#
loop_
_entity_poly.entity_id
_entity_poly.type
_entity_poly.pdbx_seq_one_letter_code
_entity_poly.pdbx_strand_id
1 'polypeptide(L)'
;MQTYTKKNIVLILFLCLFLTKPVFAGPPFNTDDPEPVPFHHWEYYISSINVHQANSWSGTLPHFEVNYGLFHNMQVHLLLPFNYTSIQQQPMRFGYAETEVGVKYCFISETDNRPQIGTFPIVLIPTVKNANFSDAKAKLFVPVWLQKSFDKLTTYGGVGYWINSGKGNKNAVFAGWEVQYDFSPLVTLGSELYYQSADATDSQSVVAFNVGGSINPSEKFHFIFSVGHNLINESFLSSYIGLLWTI
;
A
#
# COMPACT_ATOMS: atom_id res chain seq x y z
N MET A 1 9.66 -56.17 -2.00
CA MET A 1 8.52 -55.24 -1.95
C MET A 1 8.77 -54.06 -1.00
N GLN A 2 9.90 -53.32 -1.15
CA GLN A 2 10.29 -52.27 -0.19
C GLN A 2 11.00 -51.03 -0.85
N THR A 3 10.92 -50.90 -2.15
CA THR A 3 11.65 -49.77 -2.85
C THR A 3 10.72 -48.67 -3.40
N TYR A 4 9.41 -48.81 -3.30
CA TYR A 4 8.47 -47.82 -3.86
C TYR A 4 8.08 -46.69 -2.89
N THR A 5 8.21 -46.89 -1.58
CA THR A 5 7.76 -45.92 -0.57
C THR A 5 8.72 -44.74 -0.38
N LYS A 6 10.03 -44.93 -0.58
CA LYS A 6 11.01 -43.84 -0.38
C LYS A 6 11.02 -42.80 -1.52
N LYS A 7 10.77 -43.22 -2.77
CA LYS A 7 10.73 -42.28 -3.93
C LYS A 7 9.50 -41.36 -3.88
N ASN A 8 8.37 -41.87 -3.42
CA ASN A 8 7.13 -41.07 -3.33
C ASN A 8 7.17 -40.05 -2.17
N ILE A 9 7.86 -40.36 -1.07
CA ILE A 9 8.02 -39.42 0.05
C ILE A 9 8.97 -38.28 -0.33
N VAL A 10 10.05 -38.56 -1.07
CA VAL A 10 10.98 -37.53 -1.56
C VAL A 10 10.30 -36.64 -2.60
N LEU A 11 9.46 -37.19 -3.47
CA LEU A 11 8.69 -36.43 -4.47
C LEU A 11 7.63 -35.54 -3.82
N ILE A 12 6.95 -36.03 -2.77
CA ILE A 12 5.97 -35.23 -2.01
C ILE A 12 6.67 -34.14 -1.18
N LEU A 13 7.83 -34.41 -0.58
CA LEU A 13 8.65 -33.40 0.11
C LEU A 13 9.23 -32.34 -0.88
N PHE A 14 9.53 -32.74 -2.13
CA PHE A 14 10.00 -31.79 -3.15
C PHE A 14 8.86 -30.95 -3.73
N LEU A 15 7.61 -31.46 -3.73
CA LEU A 15 6.44 -30.71 -4.21
C LEU A 15 5.92 -29.70 -3.17
N CYS A 16 6.23 -29.89 -1.88
CA CYS A 16 5.88 -28.92 -0.82
C CYS A 16 6.82 -27.71 -0.71
N LEU A 17 7.95 -27.71 -1.45
CA LEU A 17 8.98 -26.66 -1.36
C LEU A 17 8.76 -25.48 -2.33
N PHE A 18 7.66 -25.43 -3.11
CA PHE A 18 7.43 -24.38 -4.10
C PHE A 18 6.07 -23.68 -4.01
N LEU A 19 5.44 -23.66 -2.85
CA LEU A 19 4.22 -22.86 -2.64
C LEU A 19 4.49 -21.67 -1.71
N THR A 20 5.54 -20.89 -1.98
CA THR A 20 5.56 -19.52 -1.49
C THR A 20 4.60 -18.73 -2.37
N LYS A 21 3.38 -18.50 -1.88
CA LYS A 21 2.46 -17.58 -2.51
C LYS A 21 3.03 -16.19 -2.37
N PRO A 22 3.03 -15.35 -3.43
CA PRO A 22 3.31 -13.94 -3.26
C PRO A 22 2.28 -13.38 -2.27
N VAL A 23 2.74 -12.86 -1.15
CA VAL A 23 1.93 -12.07 -0.22
C VAL A 23 1.97 -10.66 -0.78
N PHE A 24 0.83 -10.17 -1.24
CA PHE A 24 0.70 -8.79 -1.68
C PHE A 24 0.44 -7.93 -0.45
N ALA A 25 1.35 -7.04 -0.16
CA ALA A 25 1.21 -5.99 0.84
C ALA A 25 1.33 -4.62 0.14
N GLY A 26 0.78 -3.56 0.75
CA GLY A 26 0.58 -2.25 0.13
C GLY A 26 -0.92 -2.00 -0.09
N PRO A 27 -1.35 -1.38 -1.22
CA PRO A 27 -2.78 -1.20 -1.46
C PRO A 27 -3.58 -2.50 -1.26
N PRO A 28 -4.75 -2.43 -0.60
CA PRO A 28 -5.62 -1.26 -0.42
C PRO A 28 -5.49 -0.51 0.92
N PHE A 29 -4.41 -0.69 1.65
CA PHE A 29 -4.18 -0.07 2.96
C PHE A 29 -3.21 1.12 2.85
N ASN A 30 -3.12 1.94 3.93
CA ASN A 30 -2.14 3.04 4.01
C ASN A 30 -0.80 2.55 4.56
N THR A 31 -0.83 1.50 5.37
CA THR A 31 0.36 0.82 5.87
C THR A 31 0.95 -0.02 4.77
N ASP A 32 2.24 0.08 4.58
CA ASP A 32 2.96 -0.67 3.56
C ASP A 32 3.88 -1.73 4.19
N ASP A 33 4.46 -2.55 3.37
CA ASP A 33 5.33 -3.66 3.70
C ASP A 33 6.75 -3.47 3.14
N PRO A 34 7.72 -4.28 3.59
CA PRO A 34 9.09 -4.24 3.08
C PRO A 34 9.33 -5.11 1.84
N GLU A 35 8.32 -5.84 1.30
CA GLU A 35 8.53 -6.82 0.24
C GLU A 35 8.49 -6.18 -1.16
N PRO A 36 9.59 -6.20 -1.93
CA PRO A 36 9.59 -5.68 -3.29
C PRO A 36 8.91 -6.65 -4.27
N VAL A 37 8.38 -6.12 -5.36
CA VAL A 37 7.99 -6.91 -6.54
C VAL A 37 9.15 -7.84 -6.94
N PRO A 38 8.88 -9.13 -7.25
CA PRO A 38 9.90 -10.07 -7.66
C PRO A 38 10.74 -9.58 -8.85
N PHE A 39 12.02 -9.95 -8.88
CA PHE A 39 12.97 -9.52 -9.90
C PHE A 39 12.45 -9.79 -11.33
N HIS A 40 12.48 -8.78 -12.19
CA HIS A 40 11.98 -8.76 -13.57
C HIS A 40 10.45 -8.90 -13.70
N HIS A 41 9.67 -8.76 -12.63
CA HIS A 41 8.21 -8.73 -12.68
C HIS A 41 7.69 -7.29 -12.60
N TRP A 42 6.45 -7.13 -13.05
CA TRP A 42 5.73 -5.88 -13.04
C TRP A 42 4.42 -6.03 -12.27
N GLU A 43 4.04 -4.97 -11.60
CA GLU A 43 2.70 -4.77 -11.05
C GLU A 43 2.10 -3.49 -11.59
N TYR A 44 0.84 -3.56 -12.01
CA TYR A 44 0.07 -2.44 -12.53
C TYR A 44 -1.20 -2.31 -11.71
N TYR A 45 -1.43 -1.11 -11.18
CA TYR A 45 -2.65 -0.79 -10.47
C TYR A 45 -3.44 0.27 -11.21
N ILE A 46 -4.77 0.05 -11.27
CA ILE A 46 -5.74 1.07 -11.64
C ILE A 46 -6.75 1.13 -10.52
N SER A 47 -6.81 2.24 -9.81
CA SER A 47 -7.60 2.33 -8.60
C SER A 47 -8.31 3.67 -8.43
N SER A 48 -9.14 3.74 -7.41
CA SER A 48 -9.78 4.93 -6.90
C SER A 48 -9.69 4.95 -5.38
N ILE A 49 -9.24 6.06 -4.84
CA ILE A 49 -9.30 6.38 -3.42
C ILE A 49 -10.37 7.44 -3.23
N ASN A 50 -11.28 7.24 -2.28
CA ASN A 50 -12.34 8.18 -2.01
C ASN A 50 -12.39 8.49 -0.51
N VAL A 51 -12.54 9.75 -0.17
CA VAL A 51 -12.73 10.23 1.19
C VAL A 51 -13.98 11.09 1.23
N HIS A 52 -14.92 10.73 2.09
CA HIS A 52 -16.12 11.51 2.40
C HIS A 52 -15.97 12.15 3.77
N GLN A 53 -16.04 13.47 3.81
CA GLN A 53 -15.94 14.26 5.05
C GLN A 53 -16.97 15.38 5.02
N ALA A 54 -17.83 15.42 6.04
CA ALA A 54 -18.93 16.40 6.15
C ALA A 54 -19.73 16.50 4.82
N ASN A 55 -19.57 17.60 4.09
CA ASN A 55 -20.29 17.89 2.84
C ASN A 55 -19.39 17.79 1.60
N SER A 56 -18.28 17.09 1.68
CA SER A 56 -17.31 16.98 0.60
C SER A 56 -16.91 15.53 0.30
N TRP A 57 -16.64 15.27 -0.97
CA TRP A 57 -15.91 14.11 -1.46
C TRP A 57 -14.60 14.56 -2.05
N SER A 58 -13.53 13.85 -1.76
CA SER A 58 -12.23 14.05 -2.37
C SER A 58 -11.55 12.71 -2.59
N GLY A 59 -10.54 12.68 -3.46
CA GLY A 59 -9.81 11.46 -3.70
C GLY A 59 -9.11 11.45 -5.05
N THR A 60 -8.81 10.23 -5.54
CA THR A 60 -8.16 9.99 -6.82
C THR A 60 -9.01 9.10 -7.70
N LEU A 61 -9.14 9.43 -9.00
CA LEU A 61 -9.85 8.63 -10.00
C LEU A 61 -9.49 9.10 -11.43
N PRO A 62 -8.75 8.33 -12.24
CA PRO A 62 -8.00 7.15 -11.87
C PRO A 62 -6.74 7.47 -11.07
N HIS A 63 -6.24 6.45 -10.40
CA HIS A 63 -4.97 6.41 -9.73
C HIS A 63 -4.18 5.29 -10.41
N PHE A 64 -3.19 5.66 -11.20
CA PHE A 64 -2.35 4.70 -11.91
C PHE A 64 -1.05 4.50 -11.18
N GLU A 65 -0.71 3.25 -10.91
CA GLU A 65 0.52 2.88 -10.25
C GLU A 65 1.22 1.77 -11.03
N VAL A 66 2.55 1.85 -11.11
CA VAL A 66 3.40 0.86 -11.77
C VAL A 66 4.60 0.58 -10.88
N ASN A 67 4.82 -0.69 -10.59
CA ASN A 67 5.96 -1.19 -9.84
C ASN A 67 6.78 -2.15 -10.70
N TYR A 68 8.09 -2.13 -10.58
CA TYR A 68 9.01 -3.02 -11.30
C TYR A 68 10.10 -3.53 -10.37
N GLY A 69 10.24 -4.85 -10.29
CA GLY A 69 11.33 -5.53 -9.59
C GLY A 69 12.66 -5.37 -10.30
N LEU A 70 13.42 -4.34 -9.92
CA LEU A 70 14.70 -3.99 -10.57
C LEU A 70 15.84 -4.90 -10.15
N PHE A 71 15.86 -5.33 -8.88
CA PHE A 71 16.77 -6.33 -8.32
C PHE A 71 15.98 -7.28 -7.39
N HIS A 72 16.60 -8.37 -6.94
CA HIS A 72 15.94 -9.36 -6.08
C HIS A 72 15.39 -8.79 -4.75
N ASN A 73 15.91 -7.65 -4.32
CA ASN A 73 15.54 -6.98 -3.07
C ASN A 73 15.16 -5.50 -3.26
N MET A 74 14.91 -5.09 -4.51
CA MET A 74 14.61 -3.70 -4.83
C MET A 74 13.58 -3.56 -5.94
N GLN A 75 12.60 -2.70 -5.71
CA GLN A 75 11.59 -2.29 -6.67
C GLN A 75 11.69 -0.78 -6.90
N VAL A 76 11.37 -0.36 -8.12
CA VAL A 76 11.08 1.04 -8.47
C VAL A 76 9.58 1.21 -8.62
N HIS A 77 9.11 2.40 -8.26
CA HIS A 77 7.69 2.76 -8.17
C HIS A 77 7.40 4.07 -8.86
N LEU A 78 6.29 4.11 -9.61
CA LEU A 78 5.74 5.31 -10.22
C LEU A 78 4.23 5.34 -10.02
N LEU A 79 3.70 6.49 -9.54
CA LEU A 79 2.28 6.71 -9.37
C LEU A 79 1.86 8.02 -10.01
N LEU A 80 0.75 7.97 -10.75
CA LEU A 80 0.17 9.07 -11.52
C LEU A 80 -1.29 9.29 -11.09
N PRO A 81 -1.57 10.16 -10.10
CA PRO A 81 -2.91 10.35 -9.58
C PRO A 81 -3.65 11.49 -10.30
N PHE A 82 -4.92 11.24 -10.66
CA PHE A 82 -5.86 12.27 -11.02
C PHE A 82 -6.80 12.53 -9.85
N ASN A 83 -6.67 13.70 -9.25
CA ASN A 83 -7.43 14.06 -8.06
C ASN A 83 -8.76 14.70 -8.42
N TYR A 84 -9.73 14.50 -7.56
CA TYR A 84 -11.00 15.21 -7.61
C TYR A 84 -11.38 15.75 -6.23
N THR A 85 -12.15 16.83 -6.24
CA THR A 85 -12.83 17.38 -5.06
C THR A 85 -14.23 17.83 -5.47
N SER A 86 -15.22 17.36 -4.76
CA SER A 86 -16.63 17.71 -4.91
C SER A 86 -17.15 18.22 -3.57
N ILE A 87 -17.49 19.50 -3.49
CA ILE A 87 -18.07 20.15 -2.33
C ILE A 87 -19.51 20.46 -2.65
N GLN A 88 -20.42 20.22 -1.70
CA GLN A 88 -21.84 20.49 -1.90
C GLN A 88 -22.06 21.93 -2.36
N GLN A 89 -22.89 22.11 -3.41
CA GLN A 89 -23.22 23.39 -4.05
C GLN A 89 -22.04 24.08 -4.78
N GLN A 90 -20.93 23.38 -5.03
CA GLN A 90 -19.83 23.88 -5.85
C GLN A 90 -19.58 22.96 -7.03
N PRO A 91 -19.06 23.47 -8.17
CA PRO A 91 -18.62 22.63 -9.26
C PRO A 91 -17.51 21.66 -8.81
N MET A 92 -17.60 20.40 -9.26
CA MET A 92 -16.52 19.43 -9.03
C MET A 92 -15.24 19.93 -9.69
N ARG A 93 -14.14 19.86 -8.97
CA ARG A 93 -12.78 20.11 -9.48
C ARG A 93 -12.15 18.78 -9.77
N PHE A 94 -11.44 18.69 -10.86
CA PHE A 94 -10.72 17.51 -11.31
C PHE A 94 -9.42 17.92 -11.97
N GLY A 95 -8.35 17.17 -11.77
CA GLY A 95 -7.07 17.43 -12.42
C GLY A 95 -5.96 16.52 -11.93
N TYR A 96 -4.89 16.51 -12.70
CA TYR A 96 -3.67 15.80 -12.33
C TYR A 96 -3.04 16.44 -11.09
N ALA A 97 -2.53 15.58 -10.20
CA ALA A 97 -1.90 16.00 -8.95
C ALA A 97 -0.36 15.85 -8.99
N GLU A 98 0.24 15.51 -7.87
CA GLU A 98 1.69 15.31 -7.75
C GLU A 98 2.07 13.92 -8.25
N THR A 99 3.12 13.83 -9.09
CA THR A 99 3.70 12.53 -9.47
C THR A 99 4.43 11.95 -8.27
N GLU A 100 4.19 10.68 -7.97
CA GLU A 100 4.94 9.97 -6.95
C GLU A 100 5.98 9.06 -7.59
N VAL A 101 7.19 9.09 -7.07
CA VAL A 101 8.27 8.16 -7.40
C VAL A 101 8.85 7.58 -6.13
N GLY A 102 9.18 6.30 -6.15
CA GLY A 102 9.68 5.61 -4.98
C GLY A 102 10.63 4.47 -5.29
N VAL A 103 11.34 4.04 -4.26
CA VAL A 103 12.20 2.86 -4.30
C VAL A 103 11.94 2.04 -3.05
N LYS A 104 11.37 0.83 -3.20
CA LYS A 104 11.24 -0.11 -2.08
C LYS A 104 12.50 -0.98 -2.05
N TYR A 105 13.11 -1.10 -0.88
CA TYR A 105 14.33 -1.87 -0.66
C TYR A 105 14.23 -2.72 0.59
N CYS A 106 14.32 -4.04 0.40
CA CYS A 106 14.36 -5.02 1.48
C CYS A 106 15.82 -5.26 1.87
N PHE A 107 16.23 -4.83 3.05
CA PHE A 107 17.60 -5.03 3.53
C PHE A 107 17.76 -6.23 4.46
N ILE A 108 16.66 -6.77 4.99
CA ILE A 108 16.63 -8.01 5.77
C ILE A 108 15.48 -8.87 5.26
N SER A 109 15.79 -10.03 4.66
CA SER A 109 14.78 -10.99 4.23
C SER A 109 14.21 -11.78 5.42
N GLU A 110 12.95 -12.17 5.33
CA GLU A 110 12.29 -13.01 6.30
C GLU A 110 12.96 -14.40 6.43
N THR A 111 12.96 -14.93 7.66
CA THR A 111 13.27 -16.32 7.96
C THR A 111 12.34 -16.80 9.06
N ASP A 112 12.34 -18.08 9.40
CA ASP A 112 11.48 -18.63 10.47
C ASP A 112 11.57 -17.83 11.79
N ASN A 113 12.77 -17.35 12.13
CA ASN A 113 13.09 -16.67 13.39
C ASN A 113 13.28 -15.15 13.26
N ARG A 114 13.11 -14.57 12.07
CA ARG A 114 13.43 -13.17 11.83
C ARG A 114 12.40 -12.55 10.89
N PRO A 115 11.84 -11.36 11.21
CA PRO A 115 10.98 -10.63 10.29
C PRO A 115 11.76 -10.12 9.06
N GLN A 116 11.05 -9.86 8.00
CA GLN A 116 11.52 -9.03 6.90
C GLN A 116 11.59 -7.58 7.34
N ILE A 117 12.61 -6.84 6.91
CA ILE A 117 12.76 -5.40 7.21
C ILE A 117 13.22 -4.67 5.96
N GLY A 118 12.56 -3.57 5.67
CA GLY A 118 12.87 -2.74 4.51
C GLY A 118 12.47 -1.30 4.68
N THR A 119 12.61 -0.57 3.59
CA THR A 119 12.23 0.83 3.49
C THR A 119 11.58 1.08 2.13
N PHE A 120 10.71 2.09 2.06
CA PHE A 120 10.11 2.54 0.82
C PHE A 120 10.07 4.07 0.80
N PRO A 121 11.23 4.73 0.61
CA PRO A 121 11.25 6.18 0.41
C PRO A 121 10.48 6.57 -0.85
N ILE A 122 9.63 7.60 -0.69
CA ILE A 122 8.73 8.11 -1.71
C ILE A 122 8.93 9.62 -1.83
N VAL A 123 9.01 10.12 -3.06
CA VAL A 123 9.05 11.56 -3.37
C VAL A 123 7.79 11.94 -4.14
N LEU A 124 7.02 12.88 -3.61
CA LEU A 124 5.93 13.55 -4.33
C LEU A 124 6.53 14.74 -5.08
N ILE A 125 6.42 14.73 -6.40
CA ILE A 125 6.98 15.74 -7.29
C ILE A 125 5.85 16.60 -7.83
N PRO A 126 5.85 17.93 -7.62
CA PRO A 126 4.84 18.83 -8.15
C PRO A 126 5.05 19.04 -9.65
N THR A 127 4.60 18.09 -10.46
CA THR A 127 4.77 18.09 -11.92
C THR A 127 3.83 19.05 -12.65
N VAL A 128 2.80 19.54 -11.96
CA VAL A 128 1.85 20.52 -12.51
C VAL A 128 1.68 21.70 -11.56
N LYS A 129 1.53 22.89 -12.12
CA LYS A 129 1.19 24.11 -11.37
C LYS A 129 -0.33 24.20 -11.18
N ASN A 130 -0.90 23.26 -10.45
CA ASN A 130 -2.32 23.25 -10.14
C ASN A 130 -2.54 23.53 -8.66
N ALA A 131 -2.84 24.77 -8.32
CA ALA A 131 -3.02 25.21 -6.93
C ALA A 131 -4.15 24.49 -6.18
N ASN A 132 -5.01 23.72 -6.87
CA ASN A 132 -6.07 22.95 -6.23
C ASN A 132 -5.59 21.57 -5.75
N PHE A 133 -4.49 21.03 -6.33
CA PHE A 133 -4.05 19.65 -6.10
C PHE A 133 -2.54 19.49 -5.90
N SER A 134 -1.79 20.59 -5.84
CA SER A 134 -0.35 20.55 -5.60
C SER A 134 0.11 21.79 -4.83
N ASP A 135 0.93 21.57 -3.83
CA ASP A 135 1.56 22.63 -3.01
C ASP A 135 2.75 23.30 -3.71
N ALA A 136 3.04 22.92 -4.95
CA ALA A 136 4.21 23.35 -5.72
C ALA A 136 5.57 23.10 -5.03
N LYS A 137 5.62 22.19 -4.06
CA LYS A 137 6.82 21.77 -3.32
C LYS A 137 6.92 20.27 -3.26
N ALA A 138 8.10 19.73 -3.50
CA ALA A 138 8.33 18.31 -3.33
C ALA A 138 8.21 17.92 -1.84
N LYS A 139 7.66 16.73 -1.61
CA LYS A 139 7.55 16.10 -0.29
C LYS A 139 8.33 14.79 -0.32
N LEU A 140 8.93 14.41 0.80
CA LEU A 140 9.68 13.17 0.93
C LEU A 140 9.14 12.38 2.12
N PHE A 141 8.79 11.12 1.88
CA PHE A 141 8.47 10.14 2.92
C PHE A 141 9.62 9.15 3.09
N VAL A 142 10.01 8.90 4.32
CA VAL A 142 11.06 7.94 4.65
C VAL A 142 10.55 7.01 5.74
N PRO A 143 10.10 5.80 5.40
CA PRO A 143 9.63 4.81 6.35
C PRO A 143 10.66 3.73 6.66
N VAL A 144 10.39 2.97 7.72
CA VAL A 144 10.93 1.64 7.99
C VAL A 144 9.76 0.69 8.21
N TRP A 145 9.72 -0.38 7.44
CA TRP A 145 8.68 -1.39 7.44
C TRP A 145 9.20 -2.74 7.93
N LEU A 146 8.34 -3.47 8.64
CA LEU A 146 8.57 -4.82 9.11
C LEU A 146 7.42 -5.71 8.68
N GLN A 147 7.71 -6.97 8.33
CA GLN A 147 6.70 -7.98 7.99
C GLN A 147 7.08 -9.33 8.61
N LYS A 148 6.06 -10.09 9.01
CA LYS A 148 6.20 -11.48 9.41
C LYS A 148 5.00 -12.29 8.97
N SER A 149 5.28 -13.45 8.37
CA SER A 149 4.28 -14.40 7.92
C SER A 149 4.25 -15.65 8.81
N PHE A 150 3.04 -16.15 9.09
CA PHE A 150 2.75 -17.32 9.90
C PHE A 150 1.71 -18.17 9.18
N ASP A 151 2.12 -19.01 8.23
CA ASP A 151 1.25 -19.81 7.36
C ASP A 151 0.28 -18.90 6.57
N LYS A 152 -0.99 -18.84 6.99
CA LYS A 152 -2.03 -18.03 6.35
C LYS A 152 -2.15 -16.62 6.92
N LEU A 153 -1.48 -16.34 8.01
CA LEU A 153 -1.50 -15.03 8.65
C LEU A 153 -0.25 -14.26 8.26
N THR A 154 -0.41 -13.06 7.72
CA THR A 154 0.68 -12.11 7.52
C THR A 154 0.39 -10.84 8.30
N THR A 155 1.40 -10.30 8.96
CA THR A 155 1.29 -9.03 9.68
C THR A 155 2.47 -8.16 9.31
N TYR A 156 2.20 -6.88 9.08
CA TYR A 156 3.23 -5.92 8.75
C TYR A 156 2.88 -4.52 9.24
N GLY A 157 3.88 -3.69 9.31
CA GLY A 157 3.71 -2.32 9.75
C GLY A 157 5.04 -1.63 10.00
N GLY A 158 4.96 -0.40 10.48
CA GLY A 158 6.15 0.39 10.76
C GLY A 158 5.86 1.83 11.04
N VAL A 159 6.90 2.63 10.87
CA VAL A 159 6.88 4.07 11.10
C VAL A 159 7.56 4.79 9.96
N GLY A 160 7.07 5.99 9.65
CA GLY A 160 7.65 6.83 8.61
C GLY A 160 7.60 8.31 8.97
N TYR A 161 8.44 9.08 8.31
CA TYR A 161 8.53 10.51 8.50
C TYR A 161 8.37 11.25 7.17
N TRP A 162 7.41 12.15 7.14
CA TRP A 162 7.18 13.08 6.04
C TRP A 162 7.97 14.36 6.23
N ILE A 163 8.81 14.68 5.26
CA ILE A 163 9.43 15.99 5.12
C ILE A 163 8.58 16.80 4.14
N ASN A 164 7.87 17.79 4.67
CA ASN A 164 6.83 18.54 3.96
C ASN A 164 7.10 20.04 4.00
N SER A 165 7.84 20.56 3.03
CA SER A 165 8.47 21.88 3.03
C SER A 165 7.61 23.01 2.46
N GLY A 166 6.29 22.85 2.32
CA GLY A 166 5.37 23.89 1.83
C GLY A 166 5.05 24.96 2.87
N LYS A 167 4.56 26.13 2.43
CA LYS A 167 4.07 27.18 3.34
C LYS A 167 2.79 26.70 4.03
N GLY A 168 2.77 26.73 5.35
CA GLY A 168 1.67 26.21 6.16
C GLY A 168 1.73 24.70 6.38
N ASN A 169 2.63 23.99 5.71
CA ASN A 169 2.85 22.56 5.91
C ASN A 169 3.72 22.30 7.15
N LYS A 170 3.58 21.11 7.69
CA LYS A 170 4.40 20.56 8.79
C LYS A 170 4.96 19.22 8.38
N ASN A 171 6.14 18.91 8.88
CA ASN A 171 6.61 17.53 8.86
C ASN A 171 5.69 16.67 9.72
N ALA A 172 5.46 15.44 9.28
CA ALA A 172 4.51 14.54 9.94
C ALA A 172 5.12 13.17 10.20
N VAL A 173 4.66 12.52 11.25
CA VAL A 173 4.97 11.13 11.56
C VAL A 173 3.79 10.28 11.12
N PHE A 174 4.07 9.19 10.45
CA PHE A 174 3.13 8.10 10.18
C PHE A 174 3.54 6.86 10.99
N ALA A 175 2.57 6.12 11.51
CA ALA A 175 2.77 4.79 12.07
C ALA A 175 1.53 3.95 11.76
N GLY A 176 1.73 2.73 11.30
CA GLY A 176 0.62 1.85 10.96
C GLY A 176 0.97 0.38 11.19
N TRP A 177 -0.06 -0.41 11.43
CA TRP A 177 0.06 -1.85 11.57
C TRP A 177 -1.13 -2.55 10.96
N GLU A 178 -0.84 -3.56 10.16
CA GLU A 178 -1.82 -4.39 9.48
C GLU A 178 -1.70 -5.85 9.88
N VAL A 179 -2.83 -6.54 9.80
CA VAL A 179 -2.95 -8.00 9.92
C VAL A 179 -3.87 -8.50 8.83
N GLN A 180 -3.41 -9.44 8.01
CA GLN A 180 -4.20 -10.08 6.95
C GLN A 180 -4.18 -11.60 7.08
N TYR A 181 -5.26 -12.22 6.62
CA TYR A 181 -5.45 -13.66 6.66
C TYR A 181 -5.97 -14.20 5.32
N ASP A 182 -5.30 -15.25 4.82
CA ASP A 182 -5.68 -15.99 3.62
C ASP A 182 -6.75 -17.02 3.94
N PHE A 183 -8.03 -16.63 3.80
CA PHE A 183 -9.15 -17.58 4.00
C PHE A 183 -9.14 -18.69 2.98
N SER A 184 -8.76 -18.38 1.77
CA SER A 184 -8.60 -19.30 0.65
C SER A 184 -7.64 -18.70 -0.40
N PRO A 185 -7.22 -19.48 -1.42
CA PRO A 185 -6.48 -18.91 -2.55
C PRO A 185 -7.20 -17.74 -3.27
N LEU A 186 -8.54 -17.72 -3.17
CA LEU A 186 -9.38 -16.70 -3.81
C LEU A 186 -9.56 -15.46 -2.94
N VAL A 187 -9.49 -15.55 -1.60
CA VAL A 187 -9.90 -14.46 -0.70
C VAL A 187 -8.88 -14.26 0.40
N THR A 188 -8.30 -13.06 0.44
CA THR A 188 -7.51 -12.53 1.54
C THR A 188 -8.25 -11.35 2.16
N LEU A 189 -8.41 -11.32 3.47
CA LEU A 189 -8.98 -10.17 4.20
C LEU A 189 -8.02 -9.71 5.27
N GLY A 190 -8.01 -8.40 5.50
CA GLY A 190 -7.14 -7.75 6.47
C GLY A 190 -7.77 -6.52 7.12
N SER A 191 -7.07 -6.01 8.09
CA SER A 191 -7.39 -4.75 8.75
C SER A 191 -6.13 -4.05 9.21
N GLU A 192 -6.14 -2.72 9.13
CA GLU A 192 -5.07 -1.88 9.65
C GLU A 192 -5.58 -0.90 10.70
N LEU A 193 -4.69 -0.51 11.58
CA LEU A 193 -4.81 0.66 12.43
C LEU A 193 -3.62 1.56 12.15
N TYR A 194 -3.87 2.85 11.87
CA TYR A 194 -2.79 3.79 11.60
C TYR A 194 -2.98 5.12 12.32
N TYR A 195 -1.87 5.79 12.50
CA TYR A 195 -1.75 7.15 13.03
C TYR A 195 -0.98 8.02 12.05
N GLN A 196 -1.43 9.22 11.83
CA GLN A 196 -0.67 10.28 11.17
C GLN A 196 -0.77 11.56 12.01
N SER A 197 0.35 12.18 12.31
CA SER A 197 0.36 13.49 12.95
C SER A 197 -0.10 14.57 11.98
N ALA A 198 -0.50 15.73 12.51
CA ALA A 198 -0.86 16.89 11.68
C ALA A 198 0.26 17.24 10.68
N ASP A 199 -0.07 17.31 9.40
CA ASP A 199 0.83 17.60 8.27
C ASP A 199 0.74 19.03 7.76
N ALA A 200 -0.18 19.83 8.32
CA ALA A 200 -0.34 21.26 8.05
C ALA A 200 -0.66 22.02 9.34
N THR A 201 -0.61 23.35 9.27
CA THR A 201 -0.88 24.23 10.42
C THR A 201 -2.32 24.11 10.89
N ASP A 202 -3.24 23.93 9.94
CA ASP A 202 -4.69 23.88 10.19
C ASP A 202 -5.25 22.44 10.18
N SER A 203 -4.39 21.42 10.02
CA SER A 203 -4.79 20.02 10.09
C SER A 203 -4.68 19.46 11.52
N GLN A 204 -5.39 18.38 11.75
CA GLN A 204 -5.34 17.61 12.99
C GLN A 204 -4.67 16.26 12.75
N SER A 205 -4.16 15.64 13.82
CA SER A 205 -3.69 14.26 13.75
C SER A 205 -4.86 13.31 13.52
N VAL A 206 -4.58 12.19 12.87
CA VAL A 206 -5.55 11.14 12.56
C VAL A 206 -5.13 9.85 13.25
N VAL A 207 -6.09 9.18 13.87
CA VAL A 207 -6.05 7.75 14.16
C VAL A 207 -7.23 7.13 13.43
N ALA A 208 -6.98 6.18 12.56
CA ALA A 208 -8.04 5.56 11.78
C ALA A 208 -7.77 4.07 11.56
N PHE A 209 -8.81 3.34 11.20
CA PHE A 209 -8.73 1.95 10.82
C PHE A 209 -9.31 1.74 9.43
N ASN A 210 -8.80 0.72 8.74
CA ASN A 210 -9.37 0.19 7.51
C ASN A 210 -9.62 -1.31 7.64
N VAL A 211 -10.64 -1.79 6.96
CA VAL A 211 -10.92 -3.21 6.75
C VAL A 211 -11.04 -3.44 5.26
N GLY A 212 -10.40 -4.46 4.74
CA GLY A 212 -10.39 -4.71 3.31
C GLY A 212 -9.68 -6.00 2.95
N GLY A 213 -9.12 -6.05 1.74
CA GLY A 213 -8.37 -7.21 1.27
C GLY A 213 -8.42 -7.36 -0.23
N SER A 214 -8.31 -8.60 -0.69
CA SER A 214 -8.31 -8.94 -2.11
C SER A 214 -9.19 -10.13 -2.45
N ILE A 215 -9.74 -10.10 -3.67
CA ILE A 215 -10.31 -11.25 -4.35
C ILE A 215 -9.36 -11.58 -5.51
N ASN A 216 -8.84 -12.82 -5.56
CA ASN A 216 -7.77 -13.29 -6.42
C ASN A 216 -8.27 -14.32 -7.44
N PRO A 217 -8.97 -13.93 -8.53
CA PRO A 217 -9.51 -14.87 -9.53
C PRO A 217 -8.41 -15.65 -10.25
N SER A 218 -7.19 -15.13 -10.29
CA SER A 218 -6.01 -15.79 -10.84
C SER A 218 -4.76 -15.33 -10.10
N GLU A 219 -3.63 -15.95 -10.36
CA GLU A 219 -2.32 -15.54 -9.82
C GLU A 219 -1.84 -14.16 -10.34
N LYS A 220 -2.43 -13.68 -11.43
CA LYS A 220 -2.02 -12.45 -12.11
C LYS A 220 -2.99 -11.30 -11.97
N PHE A 221 -4.22 -11.56 -11.54
CA PHE A 221 -5.26 -10.54 -11.49
C PHE A 221 -5.96 -10.54 -10.15
N HIS A 222 -6.03 -9.38 -9.52
CA HIS A 222 -6.58 -9.19 -8.19
C HIS A 222 -7.51 -7.98 -8.17
N PHE A 223 -8.67 -8.15 -7.56
CA PHE A 223 -9.54 -7.06 -7.16
C PHE A 223 -9.26 -6.73 -5.70
N ILE A 224 -8.81 -5.51 -5.44
CA ILE A 224 -8.41 -5.06 -4.11
C ILE A 224 -9.33 -3.94 -3.62
N PHE A 225 -9.67 -3.98 -2.34
CA PHE A 225 -10.63 -3.03 -1.77
C PHE A 225 -10.40 -2.81 -0.27
N SER A 226 -10.73 -1.61 0.21
CA SER A 226 -10.87 -1.34 1.63
C SER A 226 -11.92 -0.27 1.90
N VAL A 227 -12.38 -0.24 3.14
CA VAL A 227 -13.21 0.83 3.70
C VAL A 227 -12.68 1.14 5.09
N GLY A 228 -12.64 2.43 5.43
CA GLY A 228 -12.10 2.87 6.70
C GLY A 228 -12.79 4.09 7.28
N HIS A 229 -12.53 4.29 8.56
CA HIS A 229 -13.07 5.40 9.32
C HIS A 229 -12.05 5.87 10.36
N ASN A 230 -12.01 7.17 10.63
CA ASN A 230 -11.20 7.69 11.73
C ASN A 230 -11.86 7.43 13.11
N LEU A 231 -11.01 7.33 14.11
CA LEU A 231 -11.41 7.10 15.51
C LEU A 231 -11.41 8.39 16.34
N ILE A 232 -10.65 9.39 15.92
CA ILE A 232 -10.51 10.69 16.61
C ILE A 232 -10.64 11.84 15.62
N ASN A 233 -10.99 13.01 16.12
CA ASN A 233 -11.14 14.28 15.40
C ASN A 233 -12.30 14.28 14.39
N GLU A 234 -12.21 15.08 13.33
CA GLU A 234 -13.29 15.18 12.35
C GLU A 234 -13.58 13.87 11.65
N SER A 235 -14.86 13.50 11.62
CA SER A 235 -15.29 12.23 11.03
C SER A 235 -15.10 12.20 9.52
N PHE A 236 -14.44 11.14 9.03
CA PHE A 236 -14.39 10.82 7.61
C PHE A 236 -14.63 9.32 7.37
N LEU A 237 -15.15 9.01 6.20
CA LEU A 237 -15.20 7.66 5.64
C LEU A 237 -14.25 7.59 4.46
N SER A 238 -13.35 6.62 4.45
CA SER A 238 -12.46 6.35 3.32
C SER A 238 -12.82 5.06 2.61
N SER A 239 -12.51 4.96 1.34
CA SER A 239 -12.56 3.71 0.59
C SER A 239 -11.48 3.66 -0.48
N TYR A 240 -11.00 2.45 -0.73
CA TYR A 240 -10.13 2.11 -1.84
C TYR A 240 -10.78 1.01 -2.67
N ILE A 241 -10.74 1.13 -3.98
CA ILE A 241 -11.17 0.10 -4.93
C ILE A 241 -10.16 0.09 -6.06
N GLY A 242 -9.60 -1.08 -6.37
CA GLY A 242 -8.58 -1.20 -7.38
C GLY A 242 -8.52 -2.56 -8.06
N LEU A 243 -7.86 -2.54 -9.20
CA LEU A 243 -7.45 -3.72 -9.96
C LEU A 243 -5.93 -3.77 -9.94
N LEU A 244 -5.37 -4.89 -9.56
CA LEU A 244 -3.94 -5.20 -9.63
C LEU A 244 -3.71 -6.27 -10.68
N TRP A 245 -2.74 -6.04 -11.53
CA TRP A 245 -2.28 -7.01 -12.52
C TRP A 245 -0.77 -7.21 -12.42
N THR A 246 -0.36 -8.48 -12.29
CA THR A 246 1.06 -8.90 -12.17
C THR A 246 1.52 -9.64 -13.44
N ILE A 247 2.70 -9.32 -13.92
CA ILE A 247 3.32 -9.96 -15.11
C ILE A 247 4.75 -10.36 -14.82
#